data_0be54a0f5b533d7043297dd3d193f8ba
#
_entry.id   0be54a0f5b533d7043297dd3d193f8ba
#
_cell.length_a   1.000
_cell.length_b   1.000
_cell.length_c   1.000
_cell.angle_alpha   90.00
_cell.angle_beta   90.00
_cell.angle_gamma   90.00
#
_symmetry.space_group_name_H-M   'P 1'
#
loop_
_entity.id
_entity.type
_entity.pdbx_description
1 polymer ?
#
loop_
_entity_poly.entity_id
_entity_poly.type
_entity_poly.pdbx_seq_one_letter_code
_entity_poly.pdbx_strand_id
1 'polypeptide(L)'
;MKQWLKKRKGRGFTLVELLIVIVIIGILAGSLLLVMGSGTDKANATKIASDLRTLKAAMLMYYADEGSFFAVTDLSTTPSSLDDYLDRTPSSEIGTYGIQLISDDYYVFFKKGTANDNVINILSGMEGIVNLSKDEYGSRIGK
;
A
#
# COMPACT_ATOMS: atom_id res chain seq x y z
N MET A 1 63.50 -29.65 -24.56
CA MET A 1 62.87 -28.34 -24.84
C MET A 1 62.14 -27.88 -23.57
N LYS A 2 62.66 -26.90 -22.83
CA LYS A 2 62.00 -26.35 -21.62
C LYS A 2 61.17 -25.16 -22.05
N GLN A 3 59.82 -25.27 -22.08
CA GLN A 3 58.95 -24.14 -22.29
C GLN A 3 58.93 -23.25 -21.05
N TRP A 4 59.38 -22.04 -21.19
CA TRP A 4 59.30 -20.97 -20.20
C TRP A 4 57.84 -20.47 -20.14
N LEU A 5 57.10 -20.88 -19.10
CA LEU A 5 55.82 -20.31 -18.77
C LEU A 5 56.03 -18.87 -18.30
N LYS A 6 55.73 -17.92 -19.14
CA LYS A 6 55.73 -16.49 -18.86
C LYS A 6 54.65 -16.22 -17.80
N LYS A 7 55.02 -16.09 -16.52
CA LYS A 7 54.13 -15.67 -15.45
C LYS A 7 53.58 -14.30 -15.81
N ARG A 8 52.30 -14.24 -16.19
CA ARG A 8 51.58 -12.97 -16.29
C ARG A 8 51.51 -12.36 -14.90
N LYS A 9 52.20 -11.23 -14.67
CA LYS A 9 52.06 -10.40 -13.48
C LYS A 9 50.61 -9.88 -13.48
N GLY A 10 49.74 -10.46 -12.65
CA GLY A 10 48.42 -9.91 -12.38
C GLY A 10 48.61 -8.51 -11.80
N ARG A 11 48.06 -7.50 -12.44
CA ARG A 11 47.96 -6.15 -11.87
C ARG A 11 47.00 -6.26 -10.69
N GLY A 12 47.51 -6.14 -9.47
CA GLY A 12 46.67 -6.04 -8.27
C GLY A 12 45.95 -4.69 -8.25
N PHE A 13 44.73 -4.66 -7.72
CA PHE A 13 43.99 -3.43 -7.47
C PHE A 13 44.75 -2.57 -6.44
N THR A 14 44.75 -1.25 -6.68
CA THR A 14 45.30 -0.30 -5.70
C THR A 14 44.28 -0.07 -4.57
N LEU A 15 44.77 0.25 -3.39
CA LEU A 15 43.93 0.59 -2.24
C LEU A 15 43.01 1.80 -2.54
N VAL A 16 43.51 2.72 -3.34
CA VAL A 16 42.73 3.91 -3.77
C VAL A 16 41.59 3.56 -4.71
N GLU A 17 41.79 2.62 -5.66
CA GLU A 17 40.70 2.16 -6.54
C GLU A 17 39.59 1.50 -5.74
N LEU A 18 39.91 0.69 -4.73
CA LEU A 18 38.94 0.09 -3.84
C LEU A 18 38.20 1.14 -3.01
N LEU A 19 38.93 2.14 -2.49
CA LEU A 19 38.35 3.23 -1.72
C LEU A 19 37.32 4.04 -2.50
N ILE A 20 37.64 4.39 -3.74
CA ILE A 20 36.71 5.16 -4.61
C ILE A 20 35.44 4.37 -4.86
N VAL A 21 35.53 3.06 -5.10
CA VAL A 21 34.34 2.22 -5.34
C VAL A 21 33.42 2.16 -4.12
N ILE A 22 33.96 1.96 -2.91
CA ILE A 22 33.12 1.92 -1.71
C ILE A 22 32.51 3.28 -1.39
N VAL A 23 33.18 4.39 -1.67
CA VAL A 23 32.63 5.74 -1.51
C VAL A 23 31.45 5.95 -2.47
N ILE A 24 31.59 5.58 -3.75
CA ILE A 24 30.50 5.71 -4.74
C ILE A 24 29.31 4.84 -4.33
N ILE A 25 29.53 3.58 -3.94
CA ILE A 25 28.48 2.68 -3.46
C ILE A 25 27.80 3.26 -2.21
N GLY A 26 28.56 3.84 -1.29
CA GLY A 26 28.03 4.46 -0.07
C GLY A 26 27.10 5.66 -0.38
N ILE A 27 27.50 6.51 -1.32
CA ILE A 27 26.67 7.66 -1.75
C ILE A 27 25.40 7.17 -2.45
N LEU A 28 25.49 6.20 -3.35
CA LEU A 28 24.34 5.65 -4.06
C LEU A 28 23.38 4.92 -3.11
N ALA A 29 23.89 4.10 -2.19
CA ALA A 29 23.07 3.42 -1.19
C ALA A 29 22.39 4.41 -0.24
N GLY A 30 23.07 5.47 0.18
CA GLY A 30 22.51 6.52 1.03
C GLY A 30 21.36 7.27 0.33
N SER A 31 21.49 7.60 -0.94
CA SER A 31 20.43 8.27 -1.71
C SER A 31 19.21 7.38 -1.94
N LEU A 32 19.39 6.07 -2.16
CA LEU A 32 18.30 5.12 -2.30
C LEU A 32 17.45 4.99 -1.03
N LEU A 33 18.06 5.01 0.16
CA LEU A 33 17.34 4.93 1.43
C LEU A 33 16.38 6.11 1.64
N LEU A 34 16.74 7.33 1.18
CA LEU A 34 15.88 8.51 1.27
C LEU A 34 14.64 8.42 0.37
N VAL A 35 14.76 7.76 -0.78
CA VAL A 35 13.66 7.64 -1.75
C VAL A 35 12.71 6.50 -1.40
N MET A 36 13.20 5.41 -0.79
CA MET A 36 12.37 4.23 -0.49
C MET A 36 11.21 4.52 0.46
N GLY A 37 11.38 5.37 1.47
CA GLY A 37 10.33 5.68 2.46
C GLY A 37 9.08 6.31 1.83
N SER A 38 9.23 7.29 0.95
CA SER A 38 8.10 7.98 0.32
C SER A 38 7.39 7.13 -0.76
N GLY A 39 8.13 6.23 -1.41
CA GLY A 39 7.57 5.31 -2.42
C GLY A 39 6.63 4.28 -1.83
N THR A 40 7.00 3.69 -0.70
CA THR A 40 6.17 2.69 0.01
C THR A 40 4.90 3.31 0.59
N ASP A 41 4.98 4.52 1.15
CA ASP A 41 3.83 5.24 1.68
C ASP A 41 2.80 5.54 0.58
N LYS A 42 3.26 6.01 -0.58
CA LYS A 42 2.41 6.25 -1.74
C LYS A 42 1.79 4.96 -2.28
N ALA A 43 2.55 3.87 -2.33
CA ALA A 43 2.04 2.56 -2.76
C ALA A 43 0.94 2.05 -1.81
N ASN A 44 1.15 2.16 -0.49
CA ASN A 44 0.17 1.78 0.51
C ASN A 44 -1.11 2.65 0.41
N ALA A 45 -0.99 3.96 0.31
CA ALA A 45 -2.14 4.85 0.14
C ALA A 45 -2.92 4.54 -1.15
N THR A 46 -2.23 4.28 -2.26
CA THR A 46 -2.86 3.91 -3.54
C THR A 46 -3.57 2.56 -3.45
N LYS A 47 -2.96 1.57 -2.77
CA LYS A 47 -3.58 0.28 -2.51
C LYS A 47 -4.88 0.45 -1.72
N ILE A 48 -4.86 1.20 -0.61
CA ILE A 48 -6.04 1.47 0.21
C ILE A 48 -7.14 2.13 -0.62
N ALA A 49 -6.82 3.14 -1.41
CA ALA A 49 -7.79 3.82 -2.28
C ALA A 49 -8.38 2.87 -3.35
N SER A 50 -7.57 1.97 -3.90
CA SER A 50 -8.03 0.93 -4.83
C SER A 50 -8.97 -0.07 -4.15
N ASP A 51 -8.60 -0.55 -2.97
CA ASP A 51 -9.41 -1.48 -2.18
C ASP A 51 -10.77 -0.86 -1.80
N LEU A 52 -10.80 0.43 -1.40
CA LEU A 52 -12.06 1.15 -1.13
C LEU A 52 -12.95 1.27 -2.38
N ARG A 53 -12.38 1.49 -3.57
CA ARG A 53 -13.16 1.51 -4.82
C ARG A 53 -13.72 0.15 -5.17
N THR A 54 -12.95 -0.91 -4.96
CA THR A 54 -13.38 -2.30 -5.17
C THR A 54 -14.52 -2.66 -4.21
N LEU A 55 -14.41 -2.32 -2.93
CA LEU A 55 -15.47 -2.51 -1.94
C LEU A 55 -16.74 -1.73 -2.28
N LYS A 56 -16.59 -0.48 -2.73
CA LYS A 56 -17.72 0.32 -3.19
C LYS A 56 -18.43 -0.34 -4.37
N ALA A 57 -17.69 -0.83 -5.36
CA ALA A 57 -18.25 -1.53 -6.51
C ALA A 57 -19.00 -2.81 -6.12
N ALA A 58 -18.39 -3.63 -5.26
CA ALA A 58 -19.01 -4.85 -4.74
C ALA A 58 -20.29 -4.56 -3.97
N MET A 59 -20.30 -3.51 -3.14
CA MET A 59 -21.47 -3.10 -2.37
C MET A 59 -22.62 -2.59 -3.27
N LEU A 60 -22.29 -1.93 -4.39
CA LEU A 60 -23.29 -1.52 -5.37
C LEU A 60 -23.86 -2.73 -6.13
N MET A 61 -23.05 -3.76 -6.43
CA MET A 61 -23.52 -5.00 -7.02
C MET A 61 -24.43 -5.75 -6.05
N TYR A 62 -24.02 -5.88 -4.78
CA TYR A 62 -24.84 -6.46 -3.72
C TYR A 62 -26.19 -5.75 -3.61
N TYR A 63 -26.20 -4.41 -3.60
CA TYR A 63 -27.45 -3.63 -3.55
C TYR A 63 -28.33 -3.88 -4.77
N ALA A 64 -27.77 -4.05 -5.95
CA ALA A 64 -28.55 -4.34 -7.15
C ALA A 64 -29.28 -5.69 -7.07
N ASP A 65 -28.70 -6.67 -6.39
CA ASP A 65 -29.26 -8.02 -6.23
C ASP A 65 -30.21 -8.11 -5.02
N GLU A 66 -29.82 -7.54 -3.88
CA GLU A 66 -30.54 -7.69 -2.60
C GLU A 66 -31.47 -6.50 -2.26
N GLY A 67 -31.34 -5.38 -2.95
CA GLY A 67 -32.14 -4.18 -2.76
C GLY A 67 -31.87 -3.42 -1.46
N SER A 68 -30.81 -3.77 -0.71
CA SER A 68 -30.46 -3.14 0.54
C SER A 68 -28.94 -3.09 0.76
N PHE A 69 -28.48 -2.09 1.51
CA PHE A 69 -27.12 -2.03 2.00
C PHE A 69 -27.03 -2.64 3.42
N PHE A 70 -25.83 -3.04 3.81
CA PHE A 70 -25.56 -3.47 5.18
C PHE A 70 -24.29 -2.79 5.72
N ALA A 71 -24.14 -2.76 7.04
CA ALA A 71 -22.96 -2.23 7.71
C ALA A 71 -22.15 -3.35 8.38
N VAL A 72 -20.84 -3.28 8.27
CA VAL A 72 -19.90 -4.19 8.93
C VAL A 72 -18.64 -3.43 9.33
N THR A 73 -18.26 -3.58 10.60
CA THR A 73 -17.13 -2.80 11.16
C THR A 73 -15.76 -3.33 10.80
N ASP A 74 -15.66 -4.63 10.47
CA ASP A 74 -14.41 -5.28 10.09
C ASP A 74 -14.70 -6.44 9.12
N LEU A 75 -14.31 -6.25 7.87
CA LEU A 75 -14.49 -7.25 6.81
C LEU A 75 -13.58 -8.47 6.97
N SER A 76 -12.53 -8.38 7.80
CA SER A 76 -11.61 -9.52 8.01
C SER A 76 -12.18 -10.59 8.93
N THR A 77 -13.16 -10.25 9.77
CA THR A 77 -13.72 -11.12 10.81
C THR A 77 -15.11 -11.65 10.50
N THR A 78 -15.79 -11.10 9.51
CA THR A 78 -17.17 -11.46 9.18
C THR A 78 -17.18 -12.23 7.85
N PRO A 79 -17.81 -13.43 7.76
CA PRO A 79 -18.13 -14.02 6.48
C PRO A 79 -18.97 -13.00 5.72
N SER A 80 -18.37 -12.36 4.74
CA SER A 80 -18.97 -11.22 4.14
C SER A 80 -19.98 -11.68 3.10
N SER A 81 -21.18 -11.17 3.19
CA SER A 81 -22.16 -11.24 2.10
C SER A 81 -21.65 -10.66 0.78
N LEU A 82 -20.41 -10.14 0.80
CA LEU A 82 -19.70 -9.60 -0.35
C LEU A 82 -18.72 -10.58 -1.01
N ASP A 83 -18.51 -11.79 -0.44
CA ASP A 83 -17.52 -12.73 -0.99
C ASP A 83 -17.86 -13.15 -2.43
N ASP A 84 -19.14 -13.20 -2.79
CA ASP A 84 -19.59 -13.52 -4.15
C ASP A 84 -19.35 -12.36 -5.14
N TYR A 85 -19.12 -11.14 -4.64
CA TYR A 85 -18.90 -9.91 -5.43
C TYR A 85 -17.44 -9.45 -5.42
N LEU A 86 -16.57 -10.18 -4.74
CA LEU A 86 -15.16 -9.85 -4.58
C LEU A 86 -14.28 -11.03 -4.96
N ASP A 87 -13.32 -10.82 -5.84
CA ASP A 87 -12.28 -11.85 -6.13
C ASP A 87 -11.46 -12.20 -4.88
N ARG A 88 -11.33 -11.25 -3.98
CA ARG A 88 -10.69 -11.41 -2.67
C ARG A 88 -11.18 -10.34 -1.71
N THR A 89 -11.33 -10.69 -0.44
CA THR A 89 -11.58 -9.72 0.62
C THR A 89 -10.38 -8.81 0.80
N PRO A 90 -10.53 -7.48 0.69
CA PRO A 90 -9.45 -6.55 0.96
C PRO A 90 -8.91 -6.72 2.37
N SER A 91 -7.60 -6.83 2.49
CA SER A 91 -6.90 -6.93 3.76
C SER A 91 -5.70 -6.00 3.78
N SER A 92 -5.38 -5.50 4.96
CA SER A 92 -4.22 -4.65 5.16
C SER A 92 -3.56 -4.94 6.51
N GLU A 93 -2.23 -5.04 6.51
CA GLU A 93 -1.45 -5.17 7.75
C GLU A 93 -1.41 -3.86 8.57
N ILE A 94 -1.77 -2.74 7.92
CA ILE A 94 -1.67 -1.39 8.49
C ILE A 94 -3.01 -0.80 8.93
N GLY A 95 -4.12 -1.53 8.76
CA GLY A 95 -5.46 -1.11 9.18
C GLY A 95 -6.54 -2.10 8.78
N THR A 96 -7.80 -1.73 8.99
CA THR A 96 -8.96 -2.57 8.71
C THR A 96 -9.92 -1.87 7.75
N TYR A 97 -10.68 -2.66 7.00
CA TYR A 97 -11.73 -2.16 6.11
C TYR A 97 -13.11 -2.49 6.67
N GLY A 98 -14.08 -1.66 6.39
CA GLY A 98 -15.45 -1.88 6.79
C GLY A 98 -16.45 -1.06 5.97
N ILE A 99 -17.71 -1.21 6.34
CA ILE A 99 -18.83 -0.49 5.77
C ILE A 99 -19.67 0.06 6.92
N GLN A 100 -20.01 1.34 6.89
CA GLN A 100 -20.80 1.98 7.95
C GLN A 100 -21.88 2.90 7.38
N LEU A 101 -22.94 3.06 8.17
CA LEU A 101 -24.01 4.02 7.92
C LEU A 101 -23.76 5.28 8.73
N ILE A 102 -23.68 6.43 8.05
CA ILE A 102 -23.53 7.75 8.67
C ILE A 102 -24.57 8.69 8.08
N SER A 103 -25.47 9.20 8.91
CA SER A 103 -26.50 10.19 8.51
C SER A 103 -27.29 9.79 7.25
N ASP A 104 -27.76 8.54 7.22
CA ASP A 104 -28.50 7.90 6.10
C ASP A 104 -27.69 7.61 4.83
N ASP A 105 -26.39 7.81 4.84
CA ASP A 105 -25.52 7.43 3.74
C ASP A 105 -24.59 6.28 4.14
N TYR A 106 -24.38 5.32 3.24
CA TYR A 106 -23.42 4.25 3.42
C TYR A 106 -22.04 4.64 2.89
N TYR A 107 -21.02 4.26 3.66
CA TYR A 107 -19.61 4.50 3.34
C TYR A 107 -18.82 3.21 3.45
N VAL A 108 -17.97 2.93 2.46
CA VAL A 108 -16.85 2.02 2.65
C VAL A 108 -15.73 2.79 3.32
N PHE A 109 -15.09 2.23 4.32
CA PHE A 109 -14.04 2.92 5.06
C PHE A 109 -12.80 2.06 5.30
N PHE A 110 -11.69 2.72 5.48
CA PHE A 110 -10.44 2.20 6.02
C PHE A 110 -10.20 2.85 7.37
N LYS A 111 -10.03 2.02 8.39
CA LYS A 111 -9.66 2.45 9.73
C LYS A 111 -8.17 2.26 9.93
N LYS A 112 -7.50 3.37 10.27
CA LYS A 112 -6.07 3.39 10.55
C LYS A 112 -5.73 2.45 11.72
N GLY A 113 -4.82 1.50 11.49
CA GLY A 113 -4.16 0.70 12.51
C GLY A 113 -2.74 1.21 12.74
N THR A 114 -1.75 0.49 12.19
CA THR A 114 -0.32 0.83 12.27
C THR A 114 0.17 1.72 11.12
N ALA A 115 -0.73 2.16 10.23
CA ALA A 115 -0.38 3.05 9.12
C ALA A 115 0.27 4.34 9.66
N ASN A 116 1.37 4.77 9.02
CA ASN A 116 2.02 6.02 9.38
C ASN A 116 1.22 7.23 8.87
N ASP A 117 1.52 8.42 9.41
CA ASP A 117 0.79 9.64 9.07
C ASP A 117 0.99 10.07 7.61
N ASN A 118 2.12 9.72 6.97
CA ASN A 118 2.35 10.02 5.56
C ASN A 118 1.37 9.26 4.66
N VAL A 119 1.13 7.97 4.91
CA VAL A 119 0.13 7.17 4.19
C VAL A 119 -1.25 7.84 4.29
N ILE A 120 -1.62 8.27 5.49
CA ILE A 120 -2.91 8.90 5.76
C ILE A 120 -3.02 10.27 5.07
N ASN A 121 -1.98 11.08 5.12
CA ASN A 121 -1.96 12.38 4.43
C ASN A 121 -2.10 12.22 2.92
N ILE A 122 -1.42 11.24 2.33
CA ILE A 122 -1.53 10.94 0.90
C ILE A 122 -2.95 10.45 0.58
N LEU A 123 -3.49 9.52 1.37
CA LEU A 123 -4.83 8.94 1.18
C LEU A 123 -5.92 10.03 1.25
N SER A 124 -5.87 10.90 2.26
CA SER A 124 -6.85 11.98 2.45
C SER A 124 -6.83 13.03 1.34
N GLY A 125 -5.72 13.16 0.62
CA GLY A 125 -5.60 14.03 -0.57
C GLY A 125 -6.12 13.41 -1.86
N MET A 126 -6.53 12.13 -1.86
CA MET A 126 -7.03 11.47 -3.06
C MET A 126 -8.51 11.80 -3.31
N GLU A 127 -8.85 11.97 -4.60
CA GLU A 127 -10.23 12.25 -5.01
C GLU A 127 -11.21 11.14 -4.60
N GLY A 128 -12.32 11.53 -4.02
CA GLY A 128 -13.38 10.62 -3.56
C GLY A 128 -13.15 10.00 -2.19
N ILE A 129 -12.06 10.34 -1.51
CA ILE A 129 -11.80 9.94 -0.12
C ILE A 129 -12.19 11.09 0.80
N VAL A 130 -12.99 10.77 1.81
CA VAL A 130 -13.42 11.72 2.85
C VAL A 130 -12.96 11.22 4.22
N ASN A 131 -12.68 12.15 5.09
CA ASN A 131 -12.40 11.84 6.50
C ASN A 131 -13.74 11.67 7.23
N LEU A 132 -14.00 10.48 7.75
CA LEU A 132 -15.24 10.13 8.44
C LEU A 132 -15.12 10.34 9.94
N SER A 133 -13.95 10.04 10.50
CA SER A 133 -13.61 10.28 11.91
C SER A 133 -12.09 10.40 12.06
N LYS A 134 -11.59 10.56 13.30
CA LYS A 134 -10.16 10.77 13.58
C LYS A 134 -9.23 9.78 12.87
N ASP A 135 -9.65 8.51 12.74
CA ASP A 135 -8.81 7.43 12.20
C ASP A 135 -9.52 6.66 11.05
N GLU A 136 -10.63 7.19 10.52
CA GLU A 136 -11.43 6.53 9.50
C GLU A 136 -11.55 7.39 8.24
N TYR A 137 -11.19 6.81 7.12
CA TYR A 137 -11.13 7.43 5.80
C TYR A 137 -11.90 6.57 4.81
N GLY A 138 -12.83 7.13 4.09
CA GLY A 138 -13.71 6.32 3.27
C GLY A 138 -14.27 7.03 2.05
N SER A 139 -15.07 6.26 1.30
CA SER A 139 -15.78 6.76 0.13
C SER A 139 -17.27 6.49 0.29
N ARG A 140 -18.10 7.50 -0.01
CA ARG A 140 -19.55 7.38 0.00
C ARG A 140 -20.01 6.41 -1.08
N ILE A 141 -20.95 5.52 -0.72
CA ILE A 141 -21.59 4.57 -1.65
C ILE A 141 -22.89 5.18 -2.16
N GLY A 142 -23.83 5.48 -1.25
CA GLY A 142 -25.18 5.94 -1.54
C GLY A 142 -26.08 5.88 -0.31
N LYS A 143 -27.36 6.08 -0.54
CA LYS A 143 -28.44 5.94 0.45
C LYS A 143 -29.12 4.60 0.33
#